data_cc357d3bc374131c06ab01c3875b12d3
#
_entry.id   cc357d3bc374131c06ab01c3875b12d3
#
_cell.length_a   1.000
_cell.length_b   1.000
_cell.length_c   1.000
_cell.angle_alpha   90.00
_cell.angle_beta   90.00
_cell.angle_gamma   90.00
#
_symmetry.space_group_name_H-M   'P 1'
#
loop_
_entity.id
_entity.type
_entity.pdbx_description
1 polymer ?
#
loop_
_entity_poly.entity_id
_entity_poly.type
_entity_poly.pdbx_seq_one_letter_code
_entity_poly.pdbx_strand_id
1 'polypeptide(L)'
;QPGLAHSVHPRVEGLEPGTEHFYRFRVGRELSPVGRFRTLPAAGETPESFSFGLVSCQAWYHGHFTAHRHLAAEEDLDLVVFVGDYIYEYGITGTNLWRQGAEVGEAHRVEIETLEQYRLRYALFKSDPHLQAVHARAAAVAVWDDHEVQNNYTGPLSDTGIGEEDFAHRIAVAYRAFYENMPLDVAALPEGPDTDITAGFDVGALARFSLLDSRQFRDAEPADAAEQQREDRTILGTEQEEWVGERLASSEATWNLLANGVVLVPINEKSTDMWDGYPAARRRLLAQMAEAQNPVMLTGDIHKHVAAEIPADPDEPGEERLGVELVCTSVASDGDGAEDAGTPETWTQHEYVKLYDGRRGYVHVRLTPEEMVSSFHVVDWIEADDTAPKQLTARFTTPAGEPRLIPA
;
A
#
# COMPACT_ATOMS: atom_id res chain seq x y z
N GLN A 1 9.56 -18.08 -17.32
CA GLN A 1 9.68 -17.77 -18.76
C GLN A 1 10.85 -16.79 -18.96
N PRO A 2 11.80 -17.05 -19.92
CA PRO A 2 12.97 -16.14 -20.10
C PRO A 2 12.56 -14.69 -20.36
N GLY A 3 11.51 -14.47 -21.14
CA GLY A 3 11.00 -13.13 -21.43
C GLY A 3 10.38 -12.38 -20.26
N LEU A 4 10.09 -13.10 -19.15
CA LEU A 4 9.54 -12.55 -17.90
C LEU A 4 10.58 -12.62 -16.76
N ALA A 5 11.85 -12.36 -17.03
CA ALA A 5 12.96 -12.50 -16.07
C ALA A 5 12.93 -13.84 -15.30
N HIS A 6 12.45 -14.90 -15.95
CA HIS A 6 12.23 -16.22 -15.37
C HIS A 6 11.17 -16.30 -14.24
N SER A 7 10.37 -15.25 -14.04
CA SER A 7 9.24 -15.31 -13.10
C SER A 7 8.18 -16.33 -13.55
N VAL A 8 7.43 -16.83 -12.59
CA VAL A 8 6.30 -17.73 -12.79
C VAL A 8 5.16 -17.33 -11.85
N HIS A 9 3.93 -17.39 -12.36
CA HIS A 9 2.71 -17.10 -11.63
C HIS A 9 1.81 -18.34 -11.62
N PRO A 10 2.14 -19.36 -10.81
CA PRO A 10 1.37 -20.60 -10.78
C PRO A 10 0.05 -20.38 -10.06
N ARG A 11 -1.06 -20.75 -10.70
CA ARG A 11 -2.35 -20.88 -10.04
C ARG A 11 -2.45 -22.29 -9.46
N VAL A 12 -2.62 -22.42 -8.15
CA VAL A 12 -2.76 -23.69 -7.44
C VAL A 12 -4.22 -23.84 -7.04
N GLU A 13 -4.86 -24.92 -7.50
CA GLU A 13 -6.28 -25.19 -7.27
C GLU A 13 -6.46 -26.42 -6.38
N GLY A 14 -7.68 -26.59 -5.81
CA GLY A 14 -8.04 -27.76 -5.03
C GLY A 14 -7.47 -27.79 -3.63
N LEU A 15 -7.06 -26.63 -3.09
CA LEU A 15 -6.66 -26.50 -1.68
C LEU A 15 -7.90 -26.37 -0.79
N GLU A 16 -7.84 -26.99 0.39
CA GLU A 16 -8.90 -26.86 1.40
C GLU A 16 -8.96 -25.41 1.94
N PRO A 17 -10.15 -24.81 2.10
CA PRO A 17 -10.31 -23.48 2.68
C PRO A 17 -9.77 -23.39 4.12
N GLY A 18 -9.40 -22.20 4.55
CA GLY A 18 -8.97 -21.90 5.93
C GLY A 18 -7.74 -22.68 6.42
N THR A 19 -6.98 -23.29 5.50
CA THR A 19 -5.90 -24.24 5.82
C THR A 19 -4.52 -23.62 5.61
N GLU A 20 -3.61 -23.90 6.53
CA GLU A 20 -2.21 -23.50 6.40
C GLU A 20 -1.48 -24.43 5.43
N HIS A 21 -0.73 -23.82 4.52
CA HIS A 21 0.09 -24.51 3.52
C HIS A 21 1.52 -24.01 3.54
N PHE A 22 2.45 -24.90 3.16
CA PHE A 22 3.86 -24.58 2.96
C PHE A 22 4.24 -24.89 1.52
N TYR A 23 5.03 -24.03 0.91
CA TYR A 23 5.49 -24.17 -0.45
C TYR A 23 6.97 -23.88 -0.62
N ARG A 24 7.55 -24.38 -1.67
CA ARG A 24 8.87 -24.00 -2.16
C ARG A 24 8.98 -24.24 -3.64
N PHE A 25 9.82 -23.48 -4.29
CA PHE A 25 10.15 -23.69 -5.70
C PHE A 25 11.39 -24.57 -5.86
N ARG A 26 11.43 -25.31 -6.96
CA ARG A 26 12.61 -26.10 -7.36
C ARG A 26 12.95 -25.86 -8.82
N VAL A 27 14.22 -25.50 -9.09
CA VAL A 27 14.77 -25.36 -10.43
C VAL A 27 15.99 -26.28 -10.54
N GLY A 28 15.84 -27.36 -11.26
CA GLY A 28 16.87 -28.39 -11.32
C GLY A 28 17.14 -29.03 -9.96
N ARG A 29 18.31 -28.74 -9.35
CA ARG A 29 18.71 -29.18 -8.02
C ARG A 29 18.56 -28.10 -6.94
N GLU A 30 18.37 -26.86 -7.36
CA GLU A 30 18.23 -25.73 -6.44
C GLU A 30 16.82 -25.68 -5.86
N LEU A 31 16.72 -25.36 -4.57
CA LEU A 31 15.49 -25.21 -3.82
C LEU A 31 15.40 -23.79 -3.25
N SER A 32 14.23 -23.16 -3.36
CA SER A 32 13.98 -21.92 -2.64
C SER A 32 13.86 -22.17 -1.11
N PRO A 33 13.94 -21.12 -0.29
CA PRO A 33 13.40 -21.15 1.06
C PRO A 33 11.94 -21.63 1.06
N VAL A 34 11.47 -22.11 2.21
CA VAL A 34 10.07 -22.49 2.39
C VAL A 34 9.25 -21.24 2.67
N GLY A 35 8.20 -21.03 1.89
CA GLY A 35 7.17 -20.04 2.16
C GLY A 35 5.95 -20.69 2.81
N ARG A 36 5.15 -19.88 3.49
CA ARG A 36 3.91 -20.23 4.17
C ARG A 36 2.78 -19.33 3.72
N PHE A 37 1.59 -19.85 3.60
CA PHE A 37 0.35 -19.07 3.46
C PHE A 37 -0.82 -19.86 4.05
N ARG A 38 -1.91 -19.14 4.32
CA ARG A 38 -3.20 -19.74 4.67
C ARG A 38 -4.19 -19.44 3.54
N THR A 39 -4.93 -20.47 3.10
CA THR A 39 -6.06 -20.26 2.19
C THR A 39 -7.16 -19.46 2.89
N LEU A 40 -7.87 -18.64 2.13
CA LEU A 40 -9.02 -17.92 2.67
C LEU A 40 -10.13 -18.88 3.13
N PRO A 41 -10.97 -18.49 4.10
CA PRO A 41 -12.15 -19.25 4.48
C PRO A 41 -13.07 -19.48 3.27
N ALA A 42 -13.92 -20.49 3.34
CA ALA A 42 -14.92 -20.70 2.29
C ALA A 42 -15.91 -19.53 2.22
N ALA A 43 -16.47 -19.30 1.03
CA ALA A 43 -17.47 -18.26 0.85
C ALA A 43 -18.64 -18.44 1.83
N GLY A 44 -19.01 -17.36 2.53
CA GLY A 44 -20.05 -17.33 3.55
C GLY A 44 -19.65 -17.85 4.95
N GLU A 45 -18.47 -18.42 5.11
CA GLU A 45 -17.92 -18.72 6.44
C GLU A 45 -17.42 -17.42 7.09
N THR A 46 -17.67 -17.28 8.40
CA THR A 46 -17.12 -16.18 9.20
C THR A 46 -16.03 -16.73 10.10
N PRO A 47 -14.73 -16.48 9.80
CA PRO A 47 -13.64 -16.89 10.66
C PRO A 47 -13.70 -16.11 12.00
N GLU A 48 -13.17 -16.71 13.07
CA GLU A 48 -13.07 -16.03 14.38
C GLU A 48 -12.23 -14.75 14.30
N SER A 49 -11.19 -14.76 13.50
CA SER A 49 -10.35 -13.58 13.22
C SER A 49 -9.56 -13.71 11.94
N PHE A 50 -9.11 -12.58 11.44
CA PHE A 50 -8.15 -12.47 10.34
C PHE A 50 -7.19 -11.33 10.65
N SER A 51 -5.89 -11.55 10.47
CA SER A 51 -4.88 -10.54 10.79
C SER A 51 -4.01 -10.22 9.60
N PHE A 52 -3.69 -8.94 9.43
CA PHE A 52 -2.79 -8.51 8.37
C PHE A 52 -1.82 -7.42 8.81
N GLY A 53 -0.67 -7.36 8.13
CA GLY A 53 0.27 -6.25 8.21
C GLY A 53 0.03 -5.26 7.08
N LEU A 54 0.02 -3.97 7.37
CA LEU A 54 0.01 -2.89 6.38
C LEU A 54 1.38 -2.25 6.35
N VAL A 55 1.96 -2.13 5.16
CA VAL A 55 3.31 -1.59 4.93
C VAL A 55 3.33 -0.75 3.65
N SER A 56 4.25 0.24 3.62
CA SER A 56 4.39 1.19 2.52
C SER A 56 5.83 1.73 2.46
N CYS A 57 6.24 2.26 1.32
CA CYS A 57 7.38 3.19 1.18
C CYS A 57 8.70 2.65 1.73
N GLN A 58 9.36 1.76 0.98
CA GLN A 58 10.53 1.04 1.48
C GLN A 58 11.81 1.37 0.69
N ALA A 59 12.26 2.66 0.68
CA ALA A 59 13.51 3.05 0.05
C ALA A 59 14.71 2.31 0.65
N TRP A 60 15.16 1.24 0.00
CA TRP A 60 16.21 0.34 0.49
C TRP A 60 17.50 1.05 0.90
N TYR A 61 17.82 2.13 0.20
CA TYR A 61 19.04 2.89 0.41
C TYR A 61 18.94 3.92 1.53
N HIS A 62 17.74 4.20 2.07
CA HIS A 62 17.55 5.07 3.22
C HIS A 62 17.70 4.35 4.56
N GLY A 63 17.54 3.01 4.60
CA GLY A 63 17.68 2.28 5.84
C GLY A 63 17.51 0.76 5.71
N HIS A 64 17.72 0.08 6.82
CA HIS A 64 17.46 -1.35 6.95
C HIS A 64 15.95 -1.60 7.12
N PHE A 65 15.46 -2.71 6.59
CA PHE A 65 14.03 -3.06 6.68
C PHE A 65 13.65 -3.65 8.04
N THR A 66 14.03 -2.93 9.12
CA THR A 66 13.80 -3.36 10.51
C THR A 66 12.32 -3.57 10.83
N ALA A 67 11.44 -2.75 10.25
CA ALA A 67 10.00 -2.92 10.37
C ALA A 67 9.54 -4.29 9.84
N HIS A 68 10.06 -4.73 8.69
CA HIS A 68 9.76 -6.06 8.15
C HIS A 68 10.27 -7.20 9.05
N ARG A 69 11.43 -7.03 9.70
CA ARG A 69 11.92 -8.02 10.67
C ARG A 69 10.89 -8.26 11.78
N HIS A 70 10.32 -7.19 12.31
CA HIS A 70 9.32 -7.28 13.36
C HIS A 70 7.97 -7.79 12.86
N LEU A 71 7.54 -7.35 11.68
CA LEU A 71 6.30 -7.83 11.08
C LEU A 71 6.35 -9.34 10.79
N ALA A 72 7.47 -9.84 10.25
CA ALA A 72 7.65 -11.27 10.02
C ALA A 72 7.62 -12.11 11.30
N ALA A 73 7.87 -11.51 12.47
CA ALA A 73 7.84 -12.15 13.76
C ALA A 73 6.47 -12.06 14.47
N GLU A 74 5.47 -11.39 13.88
CA GLU A 74 4.11 -11.39 14.43
C GLU A 74 3.53 -12.81 14.41
N GLU A 75 2.93 -13.22 15.53
CA GLU A 75 2.37 -14.58 15.67
C GLU A 75 1.14 -14.76 14.78
N ASP A 76 0.25 -13.75 14.79
CA ASP A 76 -0.97 -13.70 13.99
C ASP A 76 -0.75 -12.85 12.75
N LEU A 77 -0.31 -13.47 11.64
CA LEU A 77 -0.13 -12.79 10.35
C LEU A 77 -0.59 -13.72 9.23
N ASP A 78 -1.75 -13.44 8.67
CA ASP A 78 -2.35 -14.17 7.56
C ASP A 78 -2.02 -13.53 6.21
N LEU A 79 -1.91 -12.19 6.16
CA LEU A 79 -1.71 -11.41 4.94
C LEU A 79 -0.77 -10.23 5.21
N VAL A 80 -0.07 -9.81 4.17
CA VAL A 80 0.63 -8.51 4.13
C VAL A 80 0.08 -7.68 2.98
N VAL A 81 -0.31 -6.45 3.26
CA VAL A 81 -0.83 -5.48 2.29
C VAL A 81 0.23 -4.41 2.06
N PHE A 82 0.78 -4.38 0.85
CA PHE A 82 1.71 -3.34 0.41
C PHE A 82 0.91 -2.26 -0.32
N VAL A 83 0.97 -1.02 0.17
CA VAL A 83 0.22 0.11 -0.39
C VAL A 83 1.15 1.11 -1.07
N GLY A 84 1.96 0.62 -2.02
CA GLY A 84 2.81 1.42 -2.87
C GLY A 84 4.24 1.62 -2.38
N ASP A 85 5.07 2.15 -3.28
CA ASP A 85 6.48 2.44 -3.10
C ASP A 85 7.31 1.22 -2.67
N TYR A 86 7.02 0.10 -3.30
CA TYR A 86 7.79 -1.12 -3.09
C TYR A 86 9.24 -0.99 -3.57
N ILE A 87 9.46 -0.18 -4.60
CA ILE A 87 10.78 0.27 -5.06
C ILE A 87 10.78 1.79 -5.21
N TYR A 88 11.96 2.37 -5.46
CA TYR A 88 12.15 3.77 -5.80
C TYR A 88 13.03 3.89 -7.03
N GLU A 89 12.67 4.76 -7.96
CA GLU A 89 13.32 4.94 -9.26
C GLU A 89 14.63 5.72 -9.18
N TYR A 90 14.82 6.54 -8.16
CA TYR A 90 15.98 7.44 -8.06
C TYR A 90 17.33 6.75 -8.13
N GLY A 91 18.33 7.45 -8.68
CA GLY A 91 19.72 7.03 -8.62
C GLY A 91 20.24 7.00 -7.17
N ILE A 92 20.86 5.90 -6.78
CA ILE A 92 21.43 5.73 -5.44
C ILE A 92 22.85 6.29 -5.43
N THR A 93 23.06 7.39 -4.74
CA THR A 93 24.32 8.13 -4.68
C THR A 93 24.79 8.31 -3.22
N GLY A 94 25.98 8.87 -3.02
CA GLY A 94 26.46 9.15 -1.67
C GLY A 94 25.62 10.18 -0.89
N THR A 95 24.72 10.89 -1.57
CA THR A 95 23.86 11.89 -0.92
C THR A 95 22.57 11.31 -0.33
N ASN A 96 22.11 10.13 -0.83
CA ASN A 96 20.89 9.48 -0.37
C ASN A 96 21.11 8.02 0.08
N LEU A 97 22.32 7.52 0.10
CA LEU A 97 22.64 6.19 0.66
C LEU A 97 22.90 6.36 2.17
N TRP A 98 21.84 6.29 2.98
CA TRP A 98 21.93 6.45 4.44
C TRP A 98 22.02 5.12 5.17
N ARG A 99 21.62 4.02 4.53
CA ARG A 99 21.75 2.66 5.05
C ARG A 99 23.22 2.32 5.30
N GLN A 100 23.64 2.30 6.56
CA GLN A 100 25.06 2.05 6.93
C GLN A 100 25.49 0.65 6.53
N GLY A 101 26.73 0.56 6.06
CA GLY A 101 27.31 -0.70 5.58
C GLY A 101 26.84 -1.16 4.20
N ALA A 102 25.92 -0.41 3.54
CA ALA A 102 25.47 -0.73 2.20
C ALA A 102 26.42 -0.14 1.13
N GLU A 103 26.61 -0.89 0.08
CA GLU A 103 27.31 -0.46 -1.14
C GLU A 103 26.46 -0.83 -2.35
N VAL A 104 26.44 0.03 -3.37
CA VAL A 104 25.76 -0.22 -4.63
C VAL A 104 26.70 -0.11 -5.82
N GLY A 105 26.50 -0.98 -6.82
CA GLY A 105 27.22 -0.90 -8.09
C GLY A 105 26.75 0.28 -8.96
N GLU A 106 27.55 0.61 -9.98
CA GLU A 106 27.27 1.73 -10.90
C GLU A 106 25.88 1.67 -11.55
N ALA A 107 25.35 0.47 -11.80
CA ALA A 107 24.04 0.26 -12.40
C ALA A 107 22.86 0.83 -11.55
N HIS A 108 23.06 1.03 -10.24
CA HIS A 108 22.06 1.59 -9.34
C HIS A 108 22.19 3.10 -9.10
N ARG A 109 23.26 3.74 -9.66
CA ARG A 109 23.58 5.16 -9.41
C ARG A 109 22.81 6.14 -10.30
N VAL A 110 22.03 5.62 -11.21
CA VAL A 110 21.19 6.41 -12.13
C VAL A 110 19.72 6.20 -11.81
N GLU A 111 18.91 7.17 -12.16
CA GLU A 111 17.46 6.97 -12.19
C GLU A 111 17.13 5.86 -13.19
N ILE A 112 16.17 5.02 -12.85
CA ILE A 112 15.83 3.86 -13.68
C ILE A 112 14.75 4.21 -14.67
N GLU A 113 14.97 3.84 -15.95
CA GLU A 113 14.08 4.14 -17.08
C GLU A 113 13.86 2.92 -17.99
N THR A 114 14.76 1.93 -17.91
CA THR A 114 14.69 0.75 -18.79
C THR A 114 14.24 -0.49 -18.01
N LEU A 115 13.67 -1.46 -18.72
CA LEU A 115 13.23 -2.74 -18.11
C LEU A 115 14.36 -3.44 -17.33
N GLU A 116 15.60 -3.40 -17.86
CA GLU A 116 16.74 -4.01 -17.16
C GLU A 116 17.05 -3.29 -15.84
N GLN A 117 16.99 -1.94 -15.84
CA GLN A 117 17.23 -1.15 -14.64
C GLN A 117 16.13 -1.37 -13.58
N TYR A 118 14.84 -1.41 -13.98
CA TYR A 118 13.75 -1.76 -13.08
C TYR A 118 13.93 -3.17 -12.49
N ARG A 119 14.27 -4.18 -13.30
CA ARG A 119 14.55 -5.54 -12.82
C ARG A 119 15.70 -5.58 -11.83
N LEU A 120 16.79 -4.86 -12.09
CA LEU A 120 17.92 -4.73 -11.17
C LEU A 120 17.50 -4.04 -9.86
N ARG A 121 16.64 -3.02 -9.92
CA ARG A 121 16.14 -2.31 -8.75
C ARG A 121 15.28 -3.24 -7.88
N TYR A 122 14.36 -4.01 -8.47
CA TYR A 122 13.62 -5.04 -7.74
C TYR A 122 14.55 -6.08 -7.13
N ALA A 123 15.57 -6.53 -7.86
CA ALA A 123 16.52 -7.49 -7.33
C ALA A 123 17.30 -6.96 -6.13
N LEU A 124 17.70 -5.67 -6.15
CA LEU A 124 18.35 -5.01 -5.02
C LEU A 124 17.43 -4.98 -3.78
N PHE A 125 16.21 -4.48 -3.92
CA PHE A 125 15.26 -4.37 -2.81
C PHE A 125 14.91 -5.75 -2.24
N LYS A 126 14.62 -6.73 -3.11
CA LYS A 126 14.32 -8.12 -2.73
C LYS A 126 15.52 -8.91 -2.22
N SER A 127 16.72 -8.36 -2.28
CA SER A 127 17.89 -8.95 -1.63
C SER A 127 17.88 -8.78 -0.10
N ASP A 128 17.05 -7.88 0.43
CA ASP A 128 16.92 -7.65 1.87
C ASP A 128 16.33 -8.88 2.57
N PRO A 129 17.02 -9.44 3.58
CA PRO A 129 16.61 -10.68 4.25
C PRO A 129 15.28 -10.51 5.02
N HIS A 130 14.96 -9.32 5.51
CA HIS A 130 13.73 -9.08 6.26
C HIS A 130 12.52 -8.97 5.34
N LEU A 131 12.66 -8.38 4.15
CA LEU A 131 11.63 -8.41 3.12
C LEU A 131 11.37 -9.85 2.65
N GLN A 132 12.43 -10.64 2.45
CA GLN A 132 12.29 -12.07 2.12
C GLN A 132 11.57 -12.84 3.24
N ALA A 133 11.85 -12.52 4.51
CA ALA A 133 11.19 -13.15 5.66
C ALA A 133 9.68 -12.83 5.70
N VAL A 134 9.28 -11.60 5.41
CA VAL A 134 7.86 -11.21 5.32
C VAL A 134 7.15 -11.99 4.22
N HIS A 135 7.72 -12.04 3.01
CA HIS A 135 7.15 -12.82 1.91
C HIS A 135 7.11 -14.33 2.17
N ALA A 136 8.04 -14.85 2.96
CA ALA A 136 8.03 -16.26 3.36
C ALA A 136 7.01 -16.54 4.47
N ARG A 137 6.62 -15.53 5.27
CA ARG A 137 5.78 -15.68 6.47
C ARG A 137 4.29 -15.71 6.19
N ALA A 138 3.81 -14.94 5.22
CA ALA A 138 2.39 -14.81 4.91
C ALA A 138 2.16 -14.57 3.41
N ALA A 139 0.91 -14.75 2.96
CA ALA A 139 0.47 -14.27 1.66
C ALA A 139 0.66 -12.75 1.56
N ALA A 140 0.83 -12.25 0.34
CA ALA A 140 0.97 -10.82 0.11
C ALA A 140 0.07 -10.35 -1.03
N VAL A 141 -0.47 -9.14 -0.89
CA VAL A 141 -1.11 -8.38 -1.95
C VAL A 141 -0.44 -7.02 -2.05
N ALA A 142 -0.44 -6.43 -3.22
CA ALA A 142 0.21 -5.15 -3.44
C ALA A 142 -0.59 -4.30 -4.43
N VAL A 143 -0.68 -3.03 -4.13
CA VAL A 143 -0.93 -1.97 -5.09
C VAL A 143 0.37 -1.19 -5.29
N TRP A 144 0.52 -0.52 -6.43
CA TRP A 144 1.59 0.45 -6.58
C TRP A 144 1.17 1.84 -6.12
N ASP A 145 2.17 2.72 -6.00
CA ASP A 145 1.98 4.14 -6.00
C ASP A 145 2.84 4.76 -7.13
N ASP A 146 3.47 5.89 -6.95
CA ASP A 146 4.19 6.60 -8.01
C ASP A 146 5.61 6.05 -8.24
N HIS A 147 6.33 5.71 -7.19
CA HIS A 147 7.74 5.32 -7.28
C HIS A 147 8.01 3.97 -7.98
N GLU A 148 6.98 3.17 -8.22
CA GLU A 148 7.09 2.02 -9.10
C GLU A 148 7.33 2.44 -10.57
N VAL A 149 7.04 3.70 -10.92
CA VAL A 149 7.27 4.29 -12.25
C VAL A 149 8.13 5.55 -12.14
N GLN A 150 7.59 6.63 -11.57
CA GLN A 150 8.24 7.92 -11.38
C GLN A 150 7.46 8.76 -10.36
N ASN A 151 8.19 9.45 -9.47
CA ASN A 151 7.60 10.36 -8.48
C ASN A 151 6.48 11.23 -9.07
N ASN A 152 5.35 11.26 -8.40
CA ASN A 152 4.16 12.06 -8.69
C ASN A 152 3.63 11.98 -10.13
N TYR A 153 3.87 10.90 -10.87
CA TYR A 153 3.27 10.77 -12.21
C TYR A 153 1.75 10.66 -12.15
N THR A 154 1.06 11.18 -13.16
CA THR A 154 -0.40 11.23 -13.23
C THR A 154 -0.89 10.66 -14.56
N GLY A 155 -1.45 9.44 -14.53
CA GLY A 155 -1.86 8.77 -15.76
C GLY A 155 -0.69 8.68 -16.75
N PRO A 156 -0.83 9.18 -17.99
CA PRO A 156 0.22 9.14 -18.98
C PRO A 156 1.26 10.28 -18.88
N LEU A 157 1.19 11.13 -17.84
CA LEU A 157 2.00 12.34 -17.74
C LEU A 157 3.12 12.19 -16.71
N SER A 158 4.34 12.51 -17.14
CA SER A 158 5.53 12.59 -16.31
C SER A 158 5.57 13.89 -15.50
N ASP A 159 5.88 13.83 -14.21
CA ASP A 159 6.13 15.00 -13.36
C ASP A 159 7.36 15.81 -13.81
N THR A 160 8.35 15.16 -14.42
CA THR A 160 9.58 15.80 -14.89
C THR A 160 9.53 16.29 -16.35
N GLY A 161 8.37 16.19 -17.00
CA GLY A 161 8.16 16.68 -18.37
C GLY A 161 8.78 15.82 -19.46
N ILE A 162 8.94 14.51 -19.22
CA ILE A 162 9.24 13.53 -20.27
C ILE A 162 8.09 13.55 -21.30
N GLY A 163 8.42 13.51 -22.60
CA GLY A 163 7.40 13.47 -23.65
C GLY A 163 6.51 12.23 -23.56
N GLU A 164 5.24 12.36 -23.97
CA GLU A 164 4.22 11.30 -23.80
C GLU A 164 4.65 9.94 -24.38
N GLU A 165 5.28 9.88 -25.54
CA GLU A 165 5.74 8.62 -26.16
C GLU A 165 6.84 7.94 -25.35
N ASP A 166 7.83 8.71 -24.90
CA ASP A 166 8.95 8.20 -24.10
C ASP A 166 8.46 7.79 -22.71
N PHE A 167 7.52 8.55 -22.12
CA PHE A 167 6.96 8.23 -20.82
C PHE A 167 6.04 7.01 -20.88
N ALA A 168 5.22 6.85 -21.92
CA ALA A 168 4.43 5.63 -22.13
C ALA A 168 5.33 4.39 -22.24
N HIS A 169 6.52 4.52 -22.87
CA HIS A 169 7.50 3.45 -22.87
C HIS A 169 8.03 3.14 -21.46
N ARG A 170 8.35 4.18 -20.66
CA ARG A 170 8.79 4.02 -19.27
C ARG A 170 7.71 3.33 -18.42
N ILE A 171 6.45 3.74 -18.52
CA ILE A 171 5.32 3.08 -17.84
C ILE A 171 5.27 1.59 -18.21
N ALA A 172 5.31 1.26 -19.51
CA ALA A 172 5.22 -0.11 -20.00
C ALA A 172 6.31 -1.03 -19.41
N VAL A 173 7.56 -0.55 -19.34
CA VAL A 173 8.66 -1.34 -18.77
C VAL A 173 8.60 -1.42 -17.25
N ALA A 174 8.13 -0.38 -16.56
CA ALA A 174 7.93 -0.35 -15.13
C ALA A 174 6.81 -1.33 -14.71
N TYR A 175 5.64 -1.29 -15.35
CA TYR A 175 4.53 -2.22 -15.11
C TYR A 175 4.93 -3.66 -15.40
N ARG A 176 5.71 -3.87 -16.47
CA ARG A 176 6.27 -5.18 -16.76
C ARG A 176 7.16 -5.69 -15.62
N ALA A 177 8.05 -4.86 -15.10
CA ALA A 177 8.93 -5.24 -14.00
C ALA A 177 8.13 -5.47 -12.70
N PHE A 178 7.09 -4.68 -12.42
CA PHE A 178 6.18 -4.89 -11.31
C PHE A 178 5.50 -6.26 -11.42
N TYR A 179 4.87 -6.58 -12.56
CA TYR A 179 4.28 -7.89 -12.80
C TYR A 179 5.27 -9.03 -12.57
N GLU A 180 6.48 -8.93 -13.11
CA GLU A 180 7.50 -9.98 -12.97
C GLU A 180 7.93 -10.22 -11.52
N ASN A 181 7.71 -9.26 -10.64
CA ASN A 181 8.21 -9.28 -9.25
C ASN A 181 7.13 -9.38 -8.18
N MET A 182 5.88 -9.10 -8.51
CA MET A 182 4.77 -9.08 -7.53
C MET A 182 3.84 -10.29 -7.71
N PRO A 183 3.12 -10.71 -6.66
CA PRO A 183 2.26 -11.90 -6.69
C PRO A 183 0.91 -11.61 -7.37
N LEU A 184 0.95 -11.18 -8.62
CA LEU A 184 -0.22 -10.86 -9.40
C LEU A 184 -0.79 -12.07 -10.15
N ASP A 185 -2.08 -12.02 -10.50
CA ASP A 185 -2.69 -13.01 -11.38
C ASP A 185 -2.09 -12.95 -12.78
N VAL A 186 -2.13 -14.06 -13.49
CA VAL A 186 -1.64 -14.13 -14.88
C VAL A 186 -2.39 -13.18 -15.82
N ALA A 187 -3.62 -12.82 -15.50
CA ALA A 187 -4.41 -11.86 -16.27
C ALA A 187 -3.88 -10.42 -16.18
N ALA A 188 -3.13 -10.09 -15.13
CA ALA A 188 -2.52 -8.76 -14.96
C ALA A 188 -1.20 -8.58 -15.76
N LEU A 189 -0.89 -9.47 -16.71
CA LEU A 189 0.28 -9.30 -17.57
C LEU A 189 0.12 -8.05 -18.45
N PRO A 190 0.98 -7.02 -18.29
CA PRO A 190 0.82 -5.76 -19.01
C PRO A 190 0.89 -5.91 -20.53
N GLU A 191 0.02 -5.18 -21.22
CA GLU A 191 0.03 -4.99 -22.66
C GLU A 191 0.44 -3.52 -22.98
N GLY A 192 1.76 -3.26 -22.98
CA GLY A 192 2.29 -1.90 -23.10
C GLY A 192 2.15 -1.09 -21.82
N PRO A 193 1.70 0.18 -21.89
CA PRO A 193 1.50 1.02 -20.71
C PRO A 193 0.20 0.74 -19.97
N ASP A 194 -0.58 -0.25 -20.41
CA ASP A 194 -1.88 -0.59 -19.82
C ASP A 194 -1.79 -1.93 -19.08
N THR A 195 -2.34 -1.95 -17.89
CA THR A 195 -2.53 -3.19 -17.12
C THR A 195 -3.63 -2.98 -16.09
N ASP A 196 -4.25 -4.07 -15.66
CA ASP A 196 -5.22 -4.04 -14.57
C ASP A 196 -4.65 -4.75 -13.35
N ILE A 197 -4.32 -3.96 -12.32
CA ILE A 197 -3.94 -4.46 -11.01
C ILE A 197 -5.08 -4.35 -9.99
N THR A 198 -6.22 -3.78 -10.41
CA THR A 198 -7.41 -3.71 -9.59
C THR A 198 -7.84 -5.14 -9.22
N ALA A 199 -7.93 -5.41 -7.96
CA ALA A 199 -8.23 -6.75 -7.47
C ALA A 199 -9.12 -6.73 -6.25
N GLY A 200 -9.89 -7.79 -6.05
CA GLY A 200 -10.72 -7.93 -4.88
C GLY A 200 -10.84 -9.38 -4.45
N PHE A 201 -10.88 -9.58 -3.14
CA PHE A 201 -11.09 -10.89 -2.54
C PHE A 201 -11.88 -10.76 -1.23
N ASP A 202 -12.50 -11.86 -0.81
CA ASP A 202 -13.29 -11.92 0.40
C ASP A 202 -12.65 -12.89 1.41
N VAL A 203 -12.58 -12.49 2.67
CA VAL A 203 -12.19 -13.35 3.79
C VAL A 203 -13.48 -13.92 4.40
N GLY A 204 -14.07 -14.86 3.67
CA GLY A 204 -15.40 -15.39 4.00
C GLY A 204 -16.43 -14.26 4.07
N ALA A 205 -17.23 -14.21 5.14
CA ALA A 205 -18.16 -13.12 5.44
C ALA A 205 -17.56 -12.07 6.40
N LEU A 206 -16.31 -12.26 6.85
CA LEU A 206 -15.69 -11.32 7.78
C LEU A 206 -15.22 -10.03 7.10
N ALA A 207 -14.53 -10.14 5.97
CA ALA A 207 -13.95 -8.95 5.36
C ALA A 207 -13.93 -9.04 3.82
N ARG A 208 -14.12 -7.90 3.17
CA ARG A 208 -13.97 -7.71 1.72
C ARG A 208 -12.86 -6.72 1.47
N PHE A 209 -11.83 -7.13 0.72
CA PHE A 209 -10.74 -6.28 0.28
C PHE A 209 -10.94 -5.83 -1.16
N SER A 210 -10.69 -4.55 -1.41
CA SER A 210 -10.64 -3.94 -2.74
C SER A 210 -9.31 -3.19 -2.88
N LEU A 211 -8.48 -3.63 -3.83
CA LEU A 211 -7.17 -3.05 -4.13
C LEU A 211 -7.35 -2.07 -5.29
N LEU A 212 -6.98 -0.81 -5.09
CA LEU A 212 -7.25 0.28 -6.01
C LEU A 212 -5.95 0.81 -6.61
N ASP A 213 -6.00 1.09 -7.90
CA ASP A 213 -4.94 1.82 -8.62
C ASP A 213 -5.27 3.31 -8.61
N SER A 214 -4.51 4.08 -7.88
CA SER A 214 -4.67 5.53 -7.77
C SER A 214 -3.73 6.34 -8.68
N ARG A 215 -2.98 5.69 -9.58
CA ARG A 215 -1.99 6.37 -10.45
C ARG A 215 -2.30 6.30 -11.92
N GLN A 216 -2.61 5.13 -12.46
CA GLN A 216 -2.72 4.90 -13.91
C GLN A 216 -3.84 5.72 -14.57
N PHE A 217 -4.96 5.90 -13.87
CA PHE A 217 -6.18 6.47 -14.44
C PHE A 217 -6.51 7.86 -13.93
N ARG A 218 -5.63 8.45 -13.09
CA ARG A 218 -5.88 9.77 -12.52
C ARG A 218 -5.69 10.89 -13.54
N ASP A 219 -6.51 11.93 -13.42
CA ASP A 219 -6.28 13.18 -14.13
C ASP A 219 -4.98 13.85 -13.65
N ALA A 220 -4.40 14.67 -14.52
CA ALA A 220 -3.27 15.51 -14.15
C ALA A 220 -3.55 16.32 -12.88
N GLU A 221 -2.51 16.68 -12.12
CA GLU A 221 -2.68 17.59 -11.00
C GLU A 221 -3.34 18.90 -11.44
N PRO A 222 -4.26 19.47 -10.63
CA PRO A 222 -4.96 20.67 -11.04
C PRO A 222 -4.03 21.88 -11.10
N ALA A 223 -4.12 22.64 -12.18
CA ALA A 223 -3.33 23.85 -12.36
C ALA A 223 -3.77 25.01 -11.41
N ASP A 224 -5.02 25.00 -10.98
CA ASP A 224 -5.59 25.99 -10.07
C ASP A 224 -6.79 25.44 -9.28
N ALA A 225 -7.27 26.23 -8.34
CA ALA A 225 -8.42 25.86 -7.49
C ALA A 225 -9.74 25.64 -8.27
N ALA A 226 -9.92 26.28 -9.43
CA ALA A 226 -11.13 26.09 -10.23
C ALA A 226 -11.11 24.75 -10.95
N GLU A 227 -9.95 24.34 -11.45
CA GLU A 227 -9.75 23.02 -12.02
C GLU A 227 -9.87 21.94 -10.95
N GLN A 228 -9.29 22.13 -9.77
CA GLN A 228 -9.39 21.19 -8.65
C GLN A 228 -10.85 20.86 -8.28
N GLN A 229 -11.75 21.82 -8.36
CA GLN A 229 -13.16 21.67 -8.00
C GLN A 229 -14.04 21.14 -9.14
N ARG A 230 -13.51 20.78 -10.31
CA ARG A 230 -14.31 20.24 -11.40
C ARG A 230 -14.92 18.89 -11.03
N GLU A 231 -16.22 18.72 -11.30
CA GLU A 231 -16.98 17.52 -10.94
C GLU A 231 -16.60 16.27 -11.76
N ASP A 232 -16.00 16.46 -12.94
CA ASP A 232 -15.61 15.39 -13.85
C ASP A 232 -14.20 14.82 -13.56
N ARG A 233 -13.46 15.41 -12.63
CA ARG A 233 -12.13 14.91 -12.28
C ARG A 233 -12.20 13.59 -11.56
N THR A 234 -11.20 12.73 -11.85
CA THR A 234 -11.08 11.41 -11.25
C THR A 234 -9.64 11.10 -10.81
N ILE A 235 -9.50 10.25 -9.80
CA ILE A 235 -8.23 9.65 -9.36
C ILE A 235 -8.19 8.15 -9.71
N LEU A 236 -9.33 7.48 -9.81
CA LEU A 236 -9.44 6.06 -10.08
C LEU A 236 -9.82 5.74 -11.54
N GLY A 237 -10.30 6.74 -12.30
CA GLY A 237 -10.94 6.50 -13.57
C GLY A 237 -12.38 5.97 -13.41
N THR A 238 -13.20 6.14 -14.44
CA THR A 238 -14.63 5.83 -14.38
C THR A 238 -14.89 4.34 -14.14
N GLU A 239 -14.18 3.46 -14.84
CA GLU A 239 -14.38 2.00 -14.75
C GLU A 239 -14.08 1.48 -13.35
N GLN A 240 -13.01 1.96 -12.72
CA GLN A 240 -12.66 1.55 -11.37
C GLN A 240 -13.60 2.18 -10.31
N GLU A 241 -14.04 3.43 -10.51
CA GLU A 241 -15.07 4.05 -9.64
C GLU A 241 -16.38 3.24 -9.69
N GLU A 242 -16.82 2.79 -10.85
CA GLU A 242 -17.99 1.92 -11.00
C GLU A 242 -17.77 0.57 -10.31
N TRP A 243 -16.63 -0.07 -10.56
CA TRP A 243 -16.30 -1.37 -9.98
C TRP A 243 -16.25 -1.34 -8.44
N VAL A 244 -15.63 -0.32 -7.84
CA VAL A 244 -15.57 -0.22 -6.37
C VAL A 244 -16.97 0.04 -5.78
N GLY A 245 -17.79 0.88 -6.45
CA GLY A 245 -19.16 1.12 -6.06
C GLY A 245 -20.01 -0.14 -6.06
N GLU A 246 -19.93 -0.97 -7.11
CA GLU A 246 -20.61 -2.26 -7.17
C GLU A 246 -20.14 -3.23 -6.07
N ARG A 247 -18.86 -3.25 -5.78
CA ARG A 247 -18.31 -4.10 -4.71
C ARG A 247 -18.80 -3.68 -3.33
N LEU A 248 -18.85 -2.39 -3.05
CA LEU A 248 -19.33 -1.86 -1.78
C LEU A 248 -20.84 -2.09 -1.62
N ALA A 249 -21.65 -1.76 -2.63
CA ALA A 249 -23.10 -1.93 -2.61
C ALA A 249 -23.55 -3.40 -2.51
N SER A 250 -22.76 -4.35 -3.04
CA SER A 250 -23.05 -5.78 -2.98
C SER A 250 -22.43 -6.48 -1.78
N SER A 251 -21.76 -5.77 -0.89
CA SER A 251 -21.02 -6.40 0.21
C SER A 251 -21.93 -6.81 1.36
N GLU A 252 -21.82 -8.07 1.76
CA GLU A 252 -22.40 -8.61 2.98
C GLU A 252 -21.33 -8.83 4.08
N ALA A 253 -20.07 -8.45 3.80
CA ALA A 253 -18.97 -8.60 4.74
C ALA A 253 -19.09 -7.62 5.91
N THR A 254 -18.65 -8.05 7.09
CA THR A 254 -18.60 -7.18 8.28
C THR A 254 -17.69 -5.98 8.05
N TRP A 255 -16.52 -6.17 7.43
CA TRP A 255 -15.53 -5.13 7.17
C TRP A 255 -15.30 -4.94 5.67
N ASN A 256 -15.28 -3.70 5.20
CA ASN A 256 -15.00 -3.35 3.81
C ASN A 256 -13.72 -2.53 3.73
N LEU A 257 -12.63 -3.15 3.28
CA LEU A 257 -11.30 -2.55 3.26
C LEU A 257 -10.93 -2.16 1.83
N LEU A 258 -10.58 -0.88 1.66
CA LEU A 258 -10.07 -0.33 0.41
C LEU A 258 -8.60 0.02 0.61
N ALA A 259 -7.73 -0.45 -0.28
CA ALA A 259 -6.30 -0.18 -0.22
C ALA A 259 -5.84 0.58 -1.46
N ASN A 260 -5.18 1.72 -1.27
CA ASN A 260 -4.53 2.52 -2.31
C ASN A 260 -3.29 3.24 -1.77
N GLY A 261 -2.47 3.85 -2.66
CA GLY A 261 -1.24 4.51 -2.26
C GLY A 261 -1.49 5.74 -1.38
N VAL A 262 -2.41 6.62 -1.74
CA VAL A 262 -2.50 8.01 -1.26
C VAL A 262 -3.62 8.25 -0.25
N VAL A 263 -3.44 9.25 0.62
CA VAL A 263 -4.33 9.57 1.75
C VAL A 263 -5.69 10.11 1.29
N LEU A 264 -6.76 9.59 1.90
CA LEU A 264 -8.16 9.94 1.60
C LEU A 264 -8.71 11.11 2.42
N VAL A 265 -8.50 11.12 3.76
CA VAL A 265 -9.08 12.15 4.63
C VAL A 265 -8.63 13.55 4.24
N PRO A 266 -9.51 14.57 4.29
CA PRO A 266 -9.15 15.93 3.91
C PRO A 266 -8.19 16.53 4.94
N ILE A 267 -6.98 16.90 4.53
CA ILE A 267 -5.96 17.43 5.43
C ILE A 267 -5.46 18.81 4.97
N ASN A 268 -5.19 18.94 3.68
CA ASN A 268 -4.54 20.14 3.16
C ASN A 268 -4.99 20.37 1.70
N GLU A 269 -5.85 21.34 1.50
CA GLU A 269 -6.32 21.74 0.18
C GLU A 269 -5.22 22.08 -0.85
N LYS A 270 -3.99 22.29 -0.37
CA LYS A 270 -2.83 22.57 -1.23
C LYS A 270 -2.08 21.33 -1.67
N SER A 271 -2.34 20.19 -1.06
CA SER A 271 -1.76 18.92 -1.49
C SER A 271 -2.57 18.40 -2.67
N THR A 272 -1.99 18.37 -3.85
CA THR A 272 -2.67 17.99 -5.09
C THR A 272 -2.40 16.55 -5.50
N ASP A 273 -1.42 15.90 -4.92
CA ASP A 273 -1.08 14.50 -5.21
C ASP A 273 -2.00 13.50 -4.49
N MET A 274 -2.49 13.81 -3.29
CA MET A 274 -3.45 13.00 -2.55
C MET A 274 -4.90 13.27 -3.02
N TRP A 275 -5.88 12.63 -2.38
CA TRP A 275 -7.32 12.86 -2.65
C TRP A 275 -7.76 14.32 -2.44
N ASP A 276 -6.97 15.14 -1.76
CA ASP A 276 -7.20 16.59 -1.68
C ASP A 276 -7.12 17.28 -3.05
N GLY A 277 -6.35 16.74 -4.00
CA GLY A 277 -6.32 17.20 -5.39
C GLY A 277 -7.57 16.83 -6.21
N TYR A 278 -8.44 15.96 -5.68
CA TYR A 278 -9.58 15.36 -6.39
C TYR A 278 -10.85 15.37 -5.52
N PRO A 279 -11.30 16.52 -5.00
CA PRO A 279 -12.39 16.59 -4.03
C PRO A 279 -13.72 16.02 -4.56
N ALA A 280 -14.02 16.17 -5.86
CA ALA A 280 -15.20 15.59 -6.47
C ALA A 280 -15.15 14.05 -6.49
N ALA A 281 -14.03 13.46 -6.87
CA ALA A 281 -13.82 12.00 -6.82
C ALA A 281 -13.89 11.48 -5.38
N ARG A 282 -13.29 12.20 -4.41
CA ARG A 282 -13.42 11.86 -2.99
C ARG A 282 -14.87 11.83 -2.53
N ARG A 283 -15.68 12.84 -2.84
CA ARG A 283 -17.11 12.85 -2.51
C ARG A 283 -17.86 11.65 -3.10
N ARG A 284 -17.57 11.28 -4.36
CA ARG A 284 -18.17 10.10 -4.98
C ARG A 284 -17.79 8.81 -4.27
N LEU A 285 -16.52 8.62 -3.95
CA LEU A 285 -16.07 7.44 -3.22
C LEU A 285 -16.68 7.38 -1.81
N LEU A 286 -16.73 8.48 -1.07
CA LEU A 286 -17.35 8.53 0.25
C LEU A 286 -18.86 8.19 0.20
N ALA A 287 -19.57 8.66 -0.83
CA ALA A 287 -20.96 8.28 -1.05
C ALA A 287 -21.14 6.78 -1.30
N GLN A 288 -20.20 6.13 -2.03
CA GLN A 288 -20.21 4.68 -2.22
C GLN A 288 -19.84 3.94 -0.92
N MET A 289 -18.86 4.43 -0.16
CA MET A 289 -18.47 3.85 1.13
C MET A 289 -19.63 3.88 2.16
N ALA A 290 -20.51 4.88 2.07
CA ALA A 290 -21.69 5.00 2.94
C ALA A 290 -22.70 3.85 2.76
N GLU A 291 -22.68 3.15 1.62
CA GLU A 291 -23.55 2.00 1.34
C GLU A 291 -23.02 0.69 1.97
N ALA A 292 -21.76 0.67 2.43
CA ALA A 292 -21.12 -0.51 2.97
C ALA A 292 -21.01 -0.47 4.50
N GLN A 293 -20.94 -1.65 5.14
CA GLN A 293 -20.70 -1.76 6.57
C GLN A 293 -19.21 -1.56 6.88
N ASN A 294 -18.93 -0.80 7.92
CA ASN A 294 -17.59 -0.62 8.49
C ASN A 294 -16.50 -0.39 7.43
N PRO A 295 -16.60 0.65 6.60
CA PRO A 295 -15.57 0.92 5.60
C PRO A 295 -14.26 1.37 6.27
N VAL A 296 -13.15 0.81 5.75
CA VAL A 296 -11.79 1.11 6.21
C VAL A 296 -10.93 1.45 5.00
N MET A 297 -10.23 2.57 5.05
CA MET A 297 -9.23 2.93 4.05
C MET A 297 -7.83 2.56 4.57
N LEU A 298 -7.02 1.93 3.73
CA LEU A 298 -5.63 1.55 3.98
C LEU A 298 -4.74 2.30 3.00
N THR A 299 -3.84 3.15 3.52
CA THR A 299 -3.03 4.05 2.68
C THR A 299 -1.58 4.18 3.15
N GLY A 300 -0.73 4.86 2.37
CA GLY A 300 0.68 5.09 2.63
C GLY A 300 1.16 6.48 2.21
N ASP A 301 2.15 6.55 1.31
CA ASP A 301 2.71 7.72 0.63
C ASP A 301 3.46 8.71 1.55
N ILE A 302 2.82 9.28 2.53
CA ILE A 302 3.30 10.43 3.30
C ILE A 302 4.42 10.15 4.31
N HIS A 303 4.88 8.89 4.43
CA HIS A 303 5.92 8.45 5.37
C HIS A 303 5.63 8.77 6.84
N LYS A 304 4.35 8.78 7.22
CA LYS A 304 3.87 9.04 8.59
C LYS A 304 2.77 8.05 8.95
N HIS A 305 2.77 7.57 10.19
CA HIS A 305 1.57 6.97 10.73
C HIS A 305 0.51 8.02 10.99
N VAL A 306 -0.66 7.82 10.41
CA VAL A 306 -1.86 8.57 10.74
C VAL A 306 -3.01 7.60 10.97
N ALA A 307 -3.75 7.80 12.04
CA ALA A 307 -5.03 7.14 12.24
C ALA A 307 -6.11 8.21 12.25
N ALA A 308 -7.08 8.12 11.35
CA ALA A 308 -8.14 9.11 11.23
C ALA A 308 -9.52 8.46 11.13
N GLU A 309 -10.52 9.15 11.70
CA GLU A 309 -11.93 8.84 11.50
C GLU A 309 -12.40 9.59 10.26
N ILE A 310 -12.85 8.90 9.23
CA ILE A 310 -13.25 9.51 7.95
C ILE A 310 -14.53 10.35 8.17
N PRO A 311 -14.51 11.68 7.97
CA PRO A 311 -15.70 12.50 8.08
C PRO A 311 -16.71 12.15 6.98
N ALA A 312 -17.99 12.13 7.32
CA ALA A 312 -19.05 11.84 6.36
C ALA A 312 -19.18 12.95 5.29
N ASP A 313 -18.95 14.18 5.69
CA ASP A 313 -18.81 15.34 4.79
C ASP A 313 -17.36 15.83 4.84
N PRO A 314 -16.58 15.67 3.74
CA PRO A 314 -15.18 16.11 3.71
C PRO A 314 -15.03 17.62 3.53
N ASP A 315 -16.05 18.32 3.01
CA ASP A 315 -16.00 19.75 2.73
C ASP A 315 -16.38 20.57 4.00
N GLU A 316 -17.26 20.00 4.85
CA GLU A 316 -17.62 20.55 6.16
C GLU A 316 -17.55 19.45 7.24
N PRO A 317 -16.34 19.06 7.69
CA PRO A 317 -16.16 17.95 8.63
C PRO A 317 -16.84 18.21 9.98
N GLY A 318 -18.06 17.68 10.15
CA GLY A 318 -18.84 17.70 11.39
C GLY A 318 -18.43 16.56 12.35
N GLU A 319 -19.36 16.13 13.22
CA GLU A 319 -19.14 15.02 14.16
C GLU A 319 -19.41 13.63 13.55
N GLU A 320 -20.14 13.57 12.43
CA GLU A 320 -20.50 12.31 11.79
C GLU A 320 -19.27 11.67 11.12
N ARG A 321 -19.12 10.37 11.35
CA ARG A 321 -18.03 9.57 10.79
C ARG A 321 -18.60 8.45 9.94
N LEU A 322 -17.93 8.24 8.81
CA LEU A 322 -18.30 7.20 7.87
C LEU A 322 -17.53 5.91 8.12
N GLY A 323 -16.25 6.02 8.37
CA GLY A 323 -15.31 4.91 8.51
C GLY A 323 -14.04 5.36 9.20
N VAL A 324 -12.98 4.59 9.02
CA VAL A 324 -11.65 4.92 9.52
C VAL A 324 -10.59 4.77 8.44
N GLU A 325 -9.54 5.59 8.51
CA GLU A 325 -8.37 5.47 7.65
C GLU A 325 -7.14 5.16 8.48
N LEU A 326 -6.39 4.14 8.04
CA LEU A 326 -5.11 3.72 8.60
C LEU A 326 -4.02 4.05 7.59
N VAL A 327 -3.29 5.13 7.81
CA VAL A 327 -2.13 5.51 7.01
C VAL A 327 -0.89 4.86 7.61
N CYS A 328 -0.23 4.02 6.84
CA CYS A 328 1.01 3.40 7.26
C CYS A 328 2.19 4.35 6.99
N THR A 329 3.05 4.50 7.99
CA THR A 329 4.35 5.14 7.76
C THR A 329 5.22 4.29 6.84
N SER A 330 6.34 4.86 6.39
CA SER A 330 7.31 4.11 5.59
C SER A 330 8.04 3.03 6.40
N VAL A 331 8.39 1.95 5.71
CA VAL A 331 9.32 0.93 6.23
C VAL A 331 10.73 1.50 6.36
N ALA A 332 11.18 2.29 5.38
CA ALA A 332 12.55 2.81 5.34
C ALA A 332 12.72 4.16 4.66
N SER A 333 11.72 4.69 3.95
CA SER A 333 11.88 5.97 3.26
C SER A 333 12.06 7.12 4.25
N ASP A 334 12.93 8.09 3.91
CA ASP A 334 13.32 9.27 4.71
C ASP A 334 14.12 9.00 5.99
N GLY A 335 14.86 7.88 6.04
CA GLY A 335 15.77 7.58 7.16
C GLY A 335 15.04 7.28 8.47
N ASP A 336 15.67 7.53 9.61
CA ASP A 336 15.14 7.15 10.93
C ASP A 336 13.80 7.82 11.26
N GLY A 337 13.58 9.05 10.82
CA GLY A 337 12.41 9.84 11.17
C GLY A 337 12.40 10.30 12.64
N ALA A 338 11.34 10.97 13.03
CA ALA A 338 11.05 11.37 14.41
C ALA A 338 9.53 11.45 14.62
N GLU A 339 9.08 11.33 15.86
CA GLU A 339 7.65 11.38 16.20
C GLU A 339 6.94 12.62 15.63
N ASP A 340 7.60 13.79 15.71
CA ASP A 340 7.12 15.07 15.22
C ASP A 340 7.69 15.48 13.85
N ALA A 341 8.28 14.53 13.10
CA ALA A 341 8.83 14.85 11.77
C ALA A 341 7.75 15.28 10.79
N GLY A 342 8.04 16.31 10.00
CA GLY A 342 7.11 16.88 9.00
C GLY A 342 6.28 18.04 9.54
N THR A 343 4.97 17.98 9.34
CA THR A 343 4.03 19.07 9.71
C THR A 343 2.89 18.54 10.59
N PRO A 344 3.19 18.08 11.83
CA PRO A 344 2.18 17.46 12.69
C PRO A 344 0.98 18.38 12.95
N GLU A 345 1.17 19.70 13.03
CA GLU A 345 0.09 20.65 13.27
C GLU A 345 -0.95 20.65 12.15
N THR A 346 -0.52 20.45 10.90
CA THR A 346 -1.42 20.35 9.74
C THR A 346 -2.42 19.20 9.90
N TRP A 347 -1.99 18.12 10.54
CA TRP A 347 -2.80 16.91 10.77
C TRP A 347 -3.60 17.02 12.06
N THR A 348 -2.92 17.31 13.17
CA THR A 348 -3.49 17.24 14.52
C THR A 348 -4.46 18.37 14.86
N GLN A 349 -4.54 19.42 14.01
CA GLN A 349 -5.59 20.43 14.14
C GLN A 349 -6.99 19.87 13.85
N HIS A 350 -7.09 18.73 13.16
CA HIS A 350 -8.36 18.09 12.81
C HIS A 350 -8.76 17.09 13.91
N GLU A 351 -9.93 17.26 14.51
CA GLU A 351 -10.44 16.39 15.58
C GLU A 351 -10.60 14.91 15.17
N TYR A 352 -10.78 14.66 13.88
CA TYR A 352 -10.88 13.30 13.34
C TYR A 352 -9.51 12.60 13.21
N VAL A 353 -8.39 13.29 13.28
CA VAL A 353 -7.05 12.69 13.33
C VAL A 353 -6.73 12.31 14.77
N LYS A 354 -6.47 11.03 15.03
CA LYS A 354 -6.26 10.46 16.37
C LYS A 354 -4.80 10.09 16.63
N LEU A 355 -4.00 9.95 15.58
CA LEU A 355 -2.58 9.65 15.63
C LEU A 355 -1.84 10.40 14.54
N TYR A 356 -0.67 10.89 14.86
CA TYR A 356 0.39 11.28 13.95
C TYR A 356 1.73 10.86 14.55
N ASP A 357 2.56 10.13 13.79
CA ASP A 357 3.91 9.73 14.21
C ASP A 357 4.80 9.58 12.96
N GLY A 358 5.88 10.34 12.90
CA GLY A 358 6.80 10.36 11.76
C GLY A 358 7.94 9.36 11.82
N ARG A 359 7.97 8.42 12.78
CA ARG A 359 8.96 7.33 12.83
C ARG A 359 8.61 6.21 11.84
N ARG A 360 9.57 5.35 11.54
CA ARG A 360 9.41 4.21 10.61
C ARG A 360 8.72 3.05 11.28
N GLY A 361 7.98 2.24 10.51
CA GLY A 361 7.25 1.15 11.13
C GLY A 361 6.29 0.38 10.22
N TYR A 362 5.24 -0.16 10.81
CA TYR A 362 4.14 -0.87 10.15
C TYR A 362 2.87 -0.81 11.01
N VAL A 363 1.72 -1.11 10.41
CA VAL A 363 0.47 -1.31 11.15
C VAL A 363 0.13 -2.79 11.16
N HIS A 364 -0.18 -3.34 12.33
CA HIS A 364 -0.75 -4.67 12.47
C HIS A 364 -2.24 -4.54 12.79
N VAL A 365 -3.08 -5.17 11.97
CA VAL A 365 -4.53 -5.11 12.09
C VAL A 365 -5.08 -6.52 12.34
N ARG A 366 -5.96 -6.64 13.33
CA ARG A 366 -6.72 -7.86 13.61
C ARG A 366 -8.21 -7.57 13.51
N LEU A 367 -8.90 -8.31 12.65
CA LEU A 367 -10.33 -8.25 12.44
C LEU A 367 -11.02 -9.40 13.17
N THR A 368 -12.15 -9.12 13.81
CA THR A 368 -13.14 -10.08 14.28
C THR A 368 -14.53 -9.63 13.83
N PRO A 369 -15.58 -10.43 13.99
CA PRO A 369 -16.95 -9.96 13.70
C PRO A 369 -17.39 -8.77 14.54
N GLU A 370 -16.82 -8.59 15.74
CA GLU A 370 -17.22 -7.58 16.70
C GLU A 370 -16.39 -6.30 16.63
N GLU A 371 -15.10 -6.43 16.27
CA GLU A 371 -14.18 -5.29 16.33
C GLU A 371 -12.99 -5.45 15.37
N MET A 372 -12.41 -4.31 14.98
CA MET A 372 -11.08 -4.20 14.39
C MET A 372 -10.13 -3.62 15.44
N VAL A 373 -8.98 -4.29 15.65
CA VAL A 373 -7.88 -3.76 16.46
C VAL A 373 -6.73 -3.37 15.53
N SER A 374 -6.37 -2.09 15.50
CA SER A 374 -5.23 -1.55 14.75
C SER A 374 -4.11 -1.15 15.71
N SER A 375 -2.92 -1.75 15.52
CA SER A 375 -1.72 -1.51 16.34
C SER A 375 -0.64 -0.87 15.47
N PHE A 376 -0.27 0.35 15.79
CA PHE A 376 0.76 1.11 15.11
C PHE A 376 2.11 0.88 15.78
N HIS A 377 3.02 0.26 15.05
CA HIS A 377 4.36 -0.08 15.54
C HIS A 377 5.41 0.79 14.88
N VAL A 378 6.35 1.29 15.67
CA VAL A 378 7.50 2.07 15.19
C VAL A 378 8.81 1.42 15.63
N VAL A 379 9.91 1.79 14.98
CA VAL A 379 11.27 1.41 15.34
C VAL A 379 12.12 2.64 15.61
N ASP A 380 13.10 2.52 16.51
CA ASP A 380 13.89 3.67 16.97
C ASP A 380 14.89 4.19 15.93
N TRP A 381 15.38 3.31 15.05
CA TRP A 381 16.29 3.62 13.95
C TRP A 381 16.24 2.57 12.87
N ILE A 382 16.64 2.96 11.66
CA ILE A 382 16.79 2.08 10.50
C ILE A 382 18.11 2.32 9.74
N GLU A 383 18.77 3.47 9.95
CA GLU A 383 19.96 3.81 9.19
C GLU A 383 21.18 3.04 9.66
N ALA A 384 21.36 2.91 10.97
CA ALA A 384 22.57 2.34 11.58
C ALA A 384 22.69 0.83 11.37
N ASP A 385 21.63 0.09 11.67
CA ASP A 385 21.55 -1.35 11.57
C ASP A 385 20.08 -1.82 11.67
N ASP A 386 19.87 -3.15 11.60
CA ASP A 386 18.55 -3.78 11.67
C ASP A 386 18.16 -4.25 13.08
N THR A 387 18.86 -3.82 14.13
CA THR A 387 18.66 -4.34 15.49
C THR A 387 17.67 -3.53 16.33
N ALA A 388 17.19 -2.38 15.83
CA ALA A 388 16.26 -1.51 16.56
C ALA A 388 15.07 -2.27 17.14
N PRO A 389 14.69 -2.04 18.41
CA PRO A 389 13.49 -2.60 18.99
C PRO A 389 12.24 -2.00 18.36
N LYS A 390 11.15 -2.75 18.33
CA LYS A 390 9.84 -2.18 18.02
C LYS A 390 9.18 -1.59 19.25
N GLN A 391 8.42 -0.53 19.06
CA GLN A 391 7.56 0.09 20.06
C GLN A 391 6.13 0.13 19.54
N LEU A 392 5.15 0.00 20.43
CA LEU A 392 3.76 0.29 20.12
C LEU A 392 3.53 1.78 20.40
N THR A 393 3.34 2.58 19.32
CA THR A 393 3.07 4.01 19.51
C THR A 393 1.60 4.28 19.80
N ALA A 394 0.69 3.52 19.17
CA ALA A 394 -0.73 3.59 19.45
C ALA A 394 -1.44 2.27 19.15
N ARG A 395 -2.54 2.04 19.85
CA ARG A 395 -3.49 0.97 19.53
C ARG A 395 -4.90 1.53 19.61
N PHE A 396 -5.73 1.17 18.63
CA PHE A 396 -7.13 1.53 18.60
C PHE A 396 -8.00 0.30 18.41
N THR A 397 -9.16 0.33 19.06
CA THR A 397 -10.29 -0.57 18.77
C THR A 397 -11.36 0.21 18.02
N THR A 398 -11.84 -0.34 16.91
CA THR A 398 -13.01 0.14 16.17
C THR A 398 -14.09 -0.92 16.30
N PRO A 399 -15.16 -0.71 17.09
CA PRO A 399 -16.26 -1.65 17.18
C PRO A 399 -17.05 -1.72 15.85
N ALA A 400 -17.52 -2.91 15.50
CA ALA A 400 -18.39 -3.05 14.33
C ALA A 400 -19.66 -2.22 14.49
N GLY A 401 -19.99 -1.43 13.47
CA GLY A 401 -21.11 -0.46 13.49
C GLY A 401 -20.77 0.90 14.10
N GLU A 402 -19.55 1.09 14.63
CA GLU A 402 -19.12 2.36 15.21
C GLU A 402 -17.82 2.84 14.53
N PRO A 403 -17.88 3.77 13.56
CA PRO A 403 -16.72 4.22 12.82
C PRO A 403 -15.84 5.18 13.65
N ARG A 404 -15.29 4.67 14.76
CA ARG A 404 -14.51 5.41 15.75
C ARG A 404 -13.21 4.68 16.08
N LEU A 405 -12.17 5.43 16.34
CA LEU A 405 -10.87 4.95 16.82
C LEU A 405 -10.78 5.13 18.35
N ILE A 406 -11.15 4.10 19.11
CA ILE A 406 -11.14 4.10 20.56
C ILE A 406 -9.75 3.65 21.04
N PRO A 407 -8.98 4.47 21.77
CA PRO A 407 -7.67 4.07 22.30
C PRO A 407 -7.78 2.81 23.19
N ALA A 408 -6.86 1.82 22.99
CA ALA A 408 -6.89 0.52 23.65
C ALA A 408 -5.58 0.20 24.39
#